data_b32fed0662d70b09b377a19152610be1
#
_entry.id   b32fed0662d70b09b377a19152610be1
#
_cell.length_a   1.000
_cell.length_b   1.000
_cell.length_c   1.000
_cell.angle_alpha   90.00
_cell.angle_beta   90.00
_cell.angle_gamma   90.00
#
_symmetry.space_group_name_H-M   'P 1'
#
loop_
_entity.id
_entity.type
_entity.pdbx_description
1 polymer ?
#
loop_
_entity_poly.entity_id
_entity_poly.type
_entity_poly.pdbx_seq_one_letter_code
_entity_poly.pdbx_strand_id
1 'polypeptide(L)'
;MNSQIQESPAVSIARAHVEAWSNHRFDEARKSLSDDVKVHATTTQPIMTDTNTVGADAYMTGLKMFAQGVKPGSAKVIAATGDKHNALLFVTVRASFGPGAPELTLPAARLYLVDDAGKITSEKVIFYAAEG
;
A
#
# COMPACT_ATOMS: atom_id res chain seq x y z
N MET A 1 31.51 7.42 6.32
CA MET A 1 30.79 7.72 6.37
C MET A 1 29.85 7.23 6.32
N ASN A 2 29.58 7.22 6.96
CA ASN A 2 28.48 6.68 6.68
C ASN A 2 27.51 7.54 6.16
N SER A 3 27.30 7.43 5.03
CA SER A 3 26.35 8.26 4.37
C SER A 3 24.98 7.67 4.38
N GLN A 4 24.64 6.88 5.37
CA GLN A 4 23.32 6.31 5.36
C GLN A 4 22.30 7.36 5.68
N ILE A 5 21.40 7.54 4.75
CA ILE A 5 20.23 8.35 4.97
C ILE A 5 19.20 7.44 5.62
N GLN A 6 18.84 7.74 6.84
CA GLN A 6 17.80 6.99 7.51
C GLN A 6 16.45 7.39 6.93
N GLU A 7 15.61 6.40 6.68
CA GLU A 7 14.25 6.68 6.29
C GLU A 7 13.53 7.42 7.41
N SER A 8 12.61 8.29 7.05
CA SER A 8 11.74 8.93 8.02
C SER A 8 10.89 7.88 8.73
N PRO A 9 10.42 8.16 9.95
CA PRO A 9 9.57 7.21 10.67
C PRO A 9 8.35 6.76 9.88
N ALA A 10 7.64 7.70 9.23
CA ALA A 10 6.45 7.36 8.48
C ALA A 10 6.77 6.49 7.26
N VAL A 11 7.89 6.75 6.57
CA VAL A 11 8.29 5.91 5.43
C VAL A 11 8.59 4.49 5.87
N SER A 12 9.29 4.31 6.98
CA SER A 12 9.60 2.98 7.49
C SER A 12 8.33 2.20 7.84
N ILE A 13 7.36 2.85 8.47
CA ILE A 13 6.09 2.23 8.83
C ILE A 13 5.30 1.84 7.57
N ALA A 14 5.20 2.76 6.60
CA ALA A 14 4.48 2.50 5.36
C ALA A 14 5.13 1.39 4.56
N ARG A 15 6.46 1.37 4.47
CA ARG A 15 7.19 0.33 3.76
C ARG A 15 6.96 -1.05 4.41
N ALA A 16 7.01 -1.12 5.74
CA ALA A 16 6.76 -2.36 6.46
C ALA A 16 5.32 -2.86 6.25
N HIS A 17 4.36 -1.93 6.20
CA HIS A 17 2.96 -2.27 5.93
C HIS A 17 2.79 -2.88 4.53
N VAL A 18 3.37 -2.24 3.51
CA VAL A 18 3.33 -2.75 2.14
C VAL A 18 4.00 -4.12 2.04
N GLU A 19 5.17 -4.27 2.66
CA GLU A 19 5.87 -5.55 2.65
C GLU A 19 5.02 -6.64 3.30
N ALA A 20 4.36 -6.34 4.41
CA ALA A 20 3.53 -7.32 5.11
C ALA A 20 2.36 -7.79 4.23
N TRP A 21 1.52 -6.86 3.72
CA TRP A 21 0.35 -7.31 2.95
C TRP A 21 0.73 -7.92 1.60
N SER A 22 1.78 -7.43 0.96
CA SER A 22 2.18 -7.96 -0.35
C SER A 22 2.77 -9.37 -0.25
N ASN A 23 3.23 -9.76 0.93
CA ASN A 23 3.69 -11.11 1.21
C ASN A 23 2.65 -11.94 1.97
N HIS A 24 1.41 -11.47 2.00
CA HIS A 24 0.27 -12.14 2.64
C HIS A 24 0.42 -12.32 4.15
N ARG A 25 1.20 -11.46 4.81
CA ARG A 25 1.29 -11.42 6.27
C ARG A 25 0.26 -10.41 6.79
N PHE A 26 -1.00 -10.81 6.73
CA PHE A 26 -2.12 -9.88 6.97
C PHE A 26 -2.24 -9.43 8.42
N ASP A 27 -1.91 -10.28 9.37
CA ASP A 27 -1.94 -9.89 10.78
C ASP A 27 -0.90 -8.80 11.07
N GLU A 28 0.28 -8.89 10.47
CA GLU A 28 1.27 -7.83 10.59
C GLU A 28 0.80 -6.54 9.94
N ALA A 29 0.22 -6.64 8.75
CA ALA A 29 -0.30 -5.47 8.06
C ALA A 29 -1.37 -4.76 8.89
N ARG A 30 -2.25 -5.52 9.53
CA ARG A 30 -3.30 -4.98 10.38
C ARG A 30 -2.74 -4.21 11.57
N LYS A 31 -1.64 -4.68 12.14
CA LYS A 31 -1.04 -4.05 13.33
C LYS A 31 -0.53 -2.64 13.07
N SER A 32 -0.20 -2.30 11.85
CA SER A 32 0.27 -0.93 11.53
C SER A 32 -0.86 0.05 11.35
N LEU A 33 -2.12 -0.39 11.38
CA LEU A 33 -3.27 0.49 11.12
C LEU A 33 -3.91 0.95 12.42
N SER A 34 -4.37 2.22 12.44
CA SER A 34 -5.29 2.64 13.50
C SER A 34 -6.64 1.98 13.27
N ASP A 35 -7.43 1.82 14.34
CA ASP A 35 -8.73 1.15 14.22
C ASP A 35 -9.70 1.90 13.32
N ASP A 36 -9.56 3.22 13.23
CA ASP A 36 -10.43 4.07 12.44
C ASP A 36 -9.75 4.61 11.18
N VAL A 37 -8.78 3.88 10.65
CA VAL A 37 -8.04 4.29 9.45
C VAL A 37 -9.01 4.62 8.30
N LYS A 38 -8.69 5.69 7.56
CA LYS A 38 -9.46 6.12 6.40
C LYS A 38 -8.65 5.83 5.16
N VAL A 39 -9.26 5.12 4.20
CA VAL A 39 -8.58 4.74 2.97
C VAL A 39 -9.38 5.23 1.78
N HIS A 40 -8.71 5.95 0.90
CA HIS A 40 -9.29 6.41 -0.35
C HIS A 40 -8.46 5.86 -1.50
N ALA A 41 -9.08 5.07 -2.35
CA ALA A 41 -8.40 4.48 -3.51
C ALA A 41 -9.04 4.96 -4.79
N THR A 42 -8.23 5.40 -5.73
CA THR A 42 -8.67 5.87 -7.05
C THR A 42 -8.03 5.01 -8.11
N THR A 43 -8.85 4.55 -9.04
CA THR A 43 -8.40 3.81 -10.22
C THR A 43 -8.77 4.62 -11.46
N THR A 44 -7.82 4.83 -12.35
CA THR A 44 -8.07 5.68 -13.53
C THR A 44 -8.33 4.90 -14.80
N GLN A 45 -8.13 3.58 -14.80
CA GLN A 45 -8.24 2.75 -16.00
C GLN A 45 -9.00 1.47 -15.67
N PRO A 46 -9.87 0.96 -16.53
CA PRO A 46 -10.39 1.59 -17.76
C PRO A 46 -11.42 2.68 -17.48
N ILE A 47 -11.94 2.73 -16.25
CA ILE A 47 -12.95 3.70 -15.83
C ILE A 47 -12.47 4.26 -14.50
N MET A 48 -12.55 5.58 -14.34
CA MET A 48 -12.20 6.19 -13.06
C MET A 48 -13.17 5.74 -11.98
N THR A 49 -12.66 5.18 -10.90
CA THR A 49 -13.44 4.79 -9.73
C THR A 49 -12.80 5.33 -8.48
N ASP A 50 -13.64 5.73 -7.53
CA ASP A 50 -13.21 6.17 -6.21
C ASP A 50 -13.86 5.27 -5.17
N THR A 51 -13.04 4.79 -4.23
CA THR A 51 -13.53 3.97 -3.13
C THR A 51 -13.07 4.59 -1.83
N ASN A 52 -14.02 4.79 -0.90
CA ASN A 52 -13.71 5.29 0.44
C ASN A 52 -14.05 4.20 1.44
N THR A 53 -13.10 3.89 2.31
CA THR A 53 -13.28 2.87 3.35
C THR A 53 -12.86 3.46 4.68
N VAL A 54 -13.65 3.23 5.72
CA VAL A 54 -13.33 3.67 7.09
C VAL A 54 -13.29 2.44 7.98
N GLY A 55 -12.22 2.36 8.77
CA GLY A 55 -12.04 1.28 9.72
C GLY A 55 -11.07 0.21 9.23
N ALA A 56 -10.24 -0.26 10.15
CA ALA A 56 -9.18 -1.19 9.82
C ALA A 56 -9.72 -2.55 9.36
N ASP A 57 -10.81 -3.04 9.98
CA ASP A 57 -11.34 -4.34 9.59
C ASP A 57 -11.94 -4.31 8.19
N ALA A 58 -12.69 -3.26 7.86
CA ALA A 58 -13.24 -3.10 6.51
C ALA A 58 -12.12 -2.96 5.48
N TYR A 59 -11.09 -2.18 5.81
CA TYR A 59 -9.93 -2.05 4.92
C TYR A 59 -9.23 -3.39 4.71
N MET A 60 -9.00 -4.15 5.77
CA MET A 60 -8.32 -5.43 5.64
C MET A 60 -9.12 -6.44 4.81
N THR A 61 -10.45 -6.39 4.87
CA THR A 61 -11.27 -7.26 4.01
C THR A 61 -10.99 -6.98 2.54
N GLY A 62 -11.00 -5.72 2.12
CA GLY A 62 -10.70 -5.35 0.75
C GLY A 62 -9.25 -5.60 0.36
N LEU A 63 -8.33 -5.33 1.28
CA LEU A 63 -6.90 -5.55 1.04
C LEU A 63 -6.58 -7.03 0.81
N LYS A 64 -7.18 -7.92 1.61
CA LYS A 64 -6.99 -9.36 1.42
C LYS A 64 -7.49 -9.81 0.06
N MET A 65 -8.63 -9.32 -0.39
CA MET A 65 -9.15 -9.64 -1.71
C MET A 65 -8.20 -9.19 -2.81
N PHE A 66 -7.71 -7.97 -2.72
CA PHE A 66 -6.74 -7.45 -3.67
C PHE A 66 -5.44 -8.26 -3.64
N ALA A 67 -4.92 -8.51 -2.46
CA ALA A 67 -3.62 -9.16 -2.29
C ALA A 67 -3.61 -10.62 -2.73
N GLN A 68 -4.78 -11.26 -2.83
CA GLN A 68 -4.84 -12.63 -3.37
C GLN A 68 -4.29 -12.70 -4.79
N GLY A 69 -4.45 -11.64 -5.57
CA GLY A 69 -3.90 -11.59 -6.92
C GLY A 69 -2.44 -11.15 -6.97
N VAL A 70 -1.88 -10.67 -5.87
CA VAL A 70 -0.52 -10.16 -5.82
C VAL A 70 0.46 -11.27 -5.55
N LYS A 71 1.52 -11.34 -6.37
CA LYS A 71 2.56 -12.34 -6.22
C LYS A 71 3.43 -11.98 -5.02
N PRO A 72 3.55 -12.86 -4.01
CA PRO A 72 4.42 -12.59 -2.87
C PRO A 72 5.87 -12.33 -3.32
N GLY A 73 6.52 -11.37 -2.68
CA GLY A 73 7.89 -11.01 -3.00
C GLY A 73 8.03 -10.09 -4.21
N SER A 74 6.92 -9.73 -4.87
CA SER A 74 7.00 -8.91 -6.08
C SER A 74 6.94 -7.40 -5.82
N ALA A 75 6.55 -6.97 -4.63
CA ALA A 75 6.42 -5.54 -4.34
C ALA A 75 7.78 -4.86 -4.35
N LYS A 76 7.85 -3.74 -5.05
CA LYS A 76 9.05 -2.92 -5.11
C LYS A 76 8.68 -1.48 -4.81
N VAL A 77 9.35 -0.88 -3.83
CA VAL A 77 9.20 0.54 -3.56
C VAL A 77 10.21 1.26 -4.45
N ILE A 78 9.71 1.85 -5.52
CA ILE A 78 10.55 2.49 -6.54
C ILE A 78 11.07 3.83 -6.03
N ALA A 79 10.25 4.55 -5.29
CA ALA A 79 10.61 5.84 -4.72
C ALA A 79 9.84 6.04 -3.42
N ALA A 80 10.45 6.73 -2.49
CA ALA A 80 9.83 7.04 -1.21
C ALA A 80 10.36 8.35 -0.68
N THR A 81 9.47 9.15 -0.10
CA THR A 81 9.84 10.38 0.60
C THR A 81 8.84 10.61 1.73
N GLY A 82 9.26 11.32 2.73
CA GLY A 82 8.36 11.62 3.84
C GLY A 82 9.06 12.23 5.02
N ASP A 83 8.31 12.34 6.12
CA ASP A 83 8.79 12.90 7.37
C ASP A 83 8.28 12.04 8.53
N LYS A 84 8.10 12.65 9.70
CA LYS A 84 7.66 11.89 10.88
C LYS A 84 6.24 11.35 10.74
N HIS A 85 5.37 12.07 10.04
CA HIS A 85 3.93 11.75 9.99
C HIS A 85 3.40 11.51 8.58
N ASN A 86 4.20 11.77 7.55
CA ASN A 86 3.77 11.63 6.17
C ASN A 86 4.71 10.73 5.40
N ALA A 87 4.16 9.87 4.57
CA ALA A 87 4.97 9.05 3.67
C ALA A 87 4.32 8.98 2.30
N LEU A 88 5.10 9.19 1.26
CA LEU A 88 4.66 9.00 -0.11
C LEU A 88 5.55 7.92 -0.72
N LEU A 89 4.93 6.83 -1.13
CA LEU A 89 5.62 5.71 -1.76
C LEU A 89 5.07 5.51 -3.17
N PHE A 90 5.96 5.26 -4.12
CA PHE A 90 5.57 4.73 -5.42
C PHE A 90 5.93 3.25 -5.43
N VAL A 91 4.93 2.38 -5.56
CA VAL A 91 5.08 0.94 -5.39
C VAL A 91 4.59 0.22 -6.62
N THR A 92 5.34 -0.79 -7.08
CA THR A 92 4.88 -1.71 -8.11
C THR A 92 4.76 -3.10 -7.51
N VAL A 93 3.75 -3.85 -7.98
CA VAL A 93 3.60 -5.27 -7.66
C VAL A 93 3.33 -6.03 -8.95
N ARG A 94 3.62 -7.33 -8.94
CA ARG A 94 3.17 -8.23 -10.01
C ARG A 94 1.89 -8.89 -9.54
N ALA A 95 0.90 -8.88 -10.39
CA ALA A 95 -0.43 -9.38 -9.99
C ALA A 95 -1.15 -10.01 -11.17
N SER A 96 -2.02 -10.97 -10.85
CA SER A 96 -2.90 -11.62 -11.82
C SER A 96 -4.26 -11.78 -11.16
N PHE A 97 -5.31 -11.30 -11.82
CA PHE A 97 -6.65 -11.31 -11.25
C PHE A 97 -7.57 -12.17 -12.11
N GLY A 98 -7.80 -13.39 -11.63
CA GLY A 98 -8.72 -14.33 -12.23
C GLY A 98 -8.03 -15.48 -12.95
N PRO A 99 -8.76 -16.60 -13.16
CA PRO A 99 -8.21 -17.78 -13.83
C PRO A 99 -7.78 -17.45 -15.25
N GLY A 100 -6.54 -17.81 -15.60
CA GLY A 100 -6.02 -17.56 -16.93
C GLY A 100 -5.67 -16.11 -17.23
N ALA A 101 -5.83 -15.20 -16.27
CA ALA A 101 -5.48 -13.80 -16.48
C ALA A 101 -3.96 -13.63 -16.58
N PRO A 102 -3.47 -12.70 -17.42
CA PRO A 102 -2.04 -12.45 -17.51
C PRO A 102 -1.50 -11.83 -16.23
N GLU A 103 -0.22 -12.09 -15.94
CA GLU A 103 0.46 -11.38 -14.86
C GLU A 103 0.88 -10.01 -15.36
N LEU A 104 0.52 -8.99 -14.63
CA LEU A 104 0.76 -7.59 -14.98
C LEU A 104 1.54 -6.89 -13.87
N THR A 105 2.24 -5.82 -14.24
CA THR A 105 2.82 -4.90 -13.26
C THR A 105 1.80 -3.83 -12.95
N LEU A 106 1.50 -3.64 -11.66
CA LEU A 106 0.56 -2.62 -11.20
C LEU A 106 1.33 -1.53 -10.45
N PRO A 107 1.47 -0.34 -11.05
CA PRO A 107 2.07 0.79 -10.34
C PRO A 107 1.02 1.56 -9.57
N ALA A 108 1.38 2.03 -8.39
CA ALA A 108 0.50 2.88 -7.59
C ALA A 108 1.30 3.87 -6.76
N ALA A 109 0.77 5.08 -6.64
CA ALA A 109 1.26 6.05 -5.66
C ALA A 109 0.43 5.89 -4.40
N ARG A 110 1.08 5.86 -3.24
CA ARG A 110 0.45 5.64 -1.94
C ARG A 110 0.90 6.71 -0.97
N LEU A 111 -0.06 7.46 -0.46
CA LEU A 111 0.21 8.51 0.53
C LEU A 111 -0.34 8.06 1.88
N TYR A 112 0.51 8.03 2.88
CA TYR A 112 0.16 7.59 4.23
C TYR A 112 0.29 8.73 5.22
N LEU A 113 -0.65 8.80 6.15
CA LEU A 113 -0.52 9.62 7.35
C LEU A 113 -0.33 8.69 8.55
N VAL A 114 0.60 9.04 9.41
CA VAL A 114 0.97 8.23 10.57
C VAL A 114 0.86 9.10 11.83
N ASP A 115 0.25 8.59 12.88
CA ASP A 115 0.10 9.32 14.13
C ASP A 115 1.34 9.17 15.04
N ASP A 116 1.31 9.81 16.20
CA ASP A 116 2.42 9.76 17.15
C ASP A 116 2.64 8.37 17.75
N ALA A 117 1.62 7.51 17.71
CA ALA A 117 1.75 6.13 18.17
C ALA A 117 2.33 5.20 17.11
N GLY A 118 2.64 5.72 15.94
CA GLY A 118 3.18 4.91 14.84
C GLY A 118 2.13 4.14 14.07
N LYS A 119 0.86 4.56 14.14
CA LYS A 119 -0.22 3.89 13.41
C LYS A 119 -0.60 4.69 12.18
N ILE A 120 -0.87 3.98 11.09
CA ILE A 120 -1.38 4.58 9.86
C ILE A 120 -2.83 4.99 10.08
N THR A 121 -3.12 6.27 9.95
CA THR A 121 -4.46 6.82 10.14
C THR A 121 -5.16 7.12 8.82
N SER A 122 -4.41 7.21 7.73
CA SER A 122 -4.97 7.49 6.41
C SER A 122 -4.07 6.91 5.34
N GLU A 123 -4.69 6.35 4.31
CA GLU A 123 -3.99 5.94 3.10
C GLU A 123 -4.77 6.45 1.89
N LYS A 124 -4.07 7.11 0.98
CA LYS A 124 -4.63 7.46 -0.33
C LYS A 124 -3.83 6.74 -1.39
N VAL A 125 -4.52 6.01 -2.25
CA VAL A 125 -3.89 5.18 -3.29
C VAL A 125 -4.39 5.63 -4.64
N ILE A 126 -3.47 5.88 -5.55
CA ILE A 126 -3.78 6.15 -6.95
C ILE A 126 -3.14 5.04 -7.78
N PHE A 127 -3.99 4.23 -8.41
CA PHE A 127 -3.50 3.18 -9.30
C PHE A 127 -3.31 3.75 -10.72
N TYR A 128 -2.16 3.46 -11.29
CA TYR A 128 -1.87 3.79 -12.67
C TYR A 128 -2.21 2.61 -13.58
N ALA A 129 -2.12 2.82 -14.89
CA ALA A 129 -2.41 1.76 -15.85
C ALA A 129 -1.48 0.57 -15.65
N ALA A 130 -2.04 -0.64 -15.67
CA ALA A 130 -1.28 -1.85 -15.56
C ALA A 130 -0.39 -2.03 -16.79
N GLU A 131 0.79 -2.63 -16.58
CA GLU A 131 1.75 -2.87 -17.65
C GLU A 131 2.04 -4.35 -17.77
N GLY A 132 2.12 -4.80 -19.00
CA GLY A 132 2.40 -6.21 -19.29
C GLY A 132 3.82 -6.68 -19.00
#